data_ba21b8e072911d51edeb79bdec7e87bc
#
_entry.id   ba21b8e072911d51edeb79bdec7e87bc
#
_cell.length_a   1.000
_cell.length_b   1.000
_cell.length_c   1.000
_cell.angle_alpha   90.00
_cell.angle_beta   90.00
_cell.angle_gamma   90.00
#
_symmetry.space_group_name_H-M   'P 1'
#
loop_
_entity.id
_entity.type
_entity.pdbx_description
1 polymer ?
#
loop_
_entity_poly.entity_id
_entity_poly.type
_entity_poly.pdbx_seq_one_letter_code
_entity_poly.pdbx_strand_id
1 'polypeptide(L)'
;KRDQVLSDLANRPADDKLKNRKILVASTDVHEFAKFLLTSTFDAVGSRVIDCGINRDPEDIVKVALETGADAVVITTHNGVARSFGTKLLEDMQEAKVAVPVFMGGVLNEDIDGSDIPVDVRGDLHQLGIETPDSIDQMLQSISERVSPLTP
;
A
#
# COMPACT_ATOMS: atom_id res chain seq x y z
N LYS A 1 20.44 -11.00 5.04
CA LYS A 1 19.50 -9.87 5.14
C LYS A 1 18.04 -10.31 5.04
N ARG A 2 17.72 -11.14 4.05
CA ARG A 2 16.36 -11.63 3.87
C ARG A 2 15.87 -12.42 5.08
N ASP A 3 16.71 -13.34 5.57
CA ASP A 3 16.37 -14.17 6.73
C ASP A 3 16.21 -13.32 7.98
N GLN A 4 17.03 -12.28 8.14
CA GLN A 4 16.92 -11.37 9.26
C GLN A 4 15.60 -10.60 9.22
N VAL A 5 15.20 -10.10 8.06
CA VAL A 5 13.95 -9.39 7.90
C VAL A 5 12.77 -10.29 8.23
N LEU A 6 12.77 -11.53 7.74
CA LEU A 6 11.70 -12.48 8.02
C LEU A 6 11.64 -12.84 9.51
N SER A 7 12.82 -12.99 10.15
CA SER A 7 12.89 -13.25 11.59
C SER A 7 12.30 -12.09 12.39
N ASP A 8 12.64 -10.86 12.02
CA ASP A 8 12.10 -9.67 12.68
C ASP A 8 10.58 -9.58 12.54
N LEU A 9 10.05 -9.92 11.37
CA LEU A 9 8.61 -9.96 11.15
C LEU A 9 7.92 -11.00 12.02
N ALA A 10 8.51 -12.18 12.13
CA ALA A 10 7.93 -13.28 12.93
C ALA A 10 7.87 -12.92 14.42
N ASN A 11 8.74 -12.04 14.89
CA ASN A 11 8.80 -11.61 16.29
C ASN A 11 8.02 -10.32 16.55
N ARG A 12 7.39 -9.73 15.55
CA ARG A 12 6.64 -8.49 15.70
C ARG A 12 5.35 -8.76 16.49
N PRO A 13 5.08 -8.00 17.55
CA PRO A 13 3.86 -8.22 18.33
C PRO A 13 2.63 -7.75 17.55
N ALA A 14 1.48 -8.37 17.84
CA ALA A 14 0.21 -7.95 17.28
C ALA A 14 -0.14 -6.55 17.76
N ASP A 15 -0.77 -5.76 16.89
CA ASP A 15 -1.22 -4.42 17.19
C ASP A 15 -2.76 -4.43 17.26
N ASP A 16 -3.32 -4.08 18.41
CA ASP A 16 -4.76 -4.12 18.62
C ASP A 16 -5.53 -3.25 17.63
N LYS A 17 -4.93 -2.13 17.20
CA LYS A 17 -5.56 -1.22 16.24
C LYS A 17 -5.58 -1.79 14.83
N LEU A 18 -4.64 -2.69 14.53
CA LEU A 18 -4.53 -3.32 13.21
C LEU A 18 -5.14 -4.70 13.18
N LYS A 19 -5.46 -5.26 14.33
CA LYS A 19 -6.03 -6.59 14.43
C LYS A 19 -7.39 -6.66 13.75
N ASN A 20 -7.56 -7.64 12.87
CA ASN A 20 -8.78 -7.86 12.08
C ASN A 20 -9.10 -6.75 11.06
N ARG A 21 -8.23 -5.78 10.88
CA ARG A 21 -8.38 -4.80 9.81
C ARG A 21 -8.11 -5.46 8.47
N LYS A 22 -8.89 -5.09 7.46
CA LYS A 22 -8.73 -5.61 6.11
C LYS A 22 -7.78 -4.71 5.35
N ILE A 23 -6.57 -5.20 5.11
CA ILE A 23 -5.53 -4.45 4.43
C ILE A 23 -5.34 -5.05 3.04
N LEU A 24 -5.68 -4.29 2.02
CA LEU A 24 -5.48 -4.70 0.64
C LEU A 24 -4.04 -4.39 0.23
N VAL A 25 -3.32 -5.39 -0.26
CA VAL A 25 -1.93 -5.24 -0.72
C VAL A 25 -1.86 -5.62 -2.18
N ALA A 26 -1.27 -4.77 -3.00
CA ALA A 26 -1.12 -5.01 -4.43
C ALA A 26 0.21 -4.46 -4.93
N SER A 27 0.68 -4.97 -6.06
CA SER A 27 1.87 -4.47 -6.73
C SER A 27 1.51 -4.01 -8.15
N THR A 28 2.12 -2.91 -8.59
CA THR A 28 1.96 -2.41 -9.96
C THR A 28 2.79 -3.22 -10.96
N ASP A 29 3.73 -4.02 -10.46
CA ASP A 29 4.70 -4.74 -11.29
C ASP A 29 4.87 -6.17 -10.80
N VAL A 30 5.96 -6.82 -11.21
CA VAL A 30 6.21 -8.24 -10.93
C VAL A 30 7.13 -8.47 -9.72
N HIS A 31 7.39 -7.47 -8.90
CA HIS A 31 8.27 -7.58 -7.74
C HIS A 31 7.55 -8.22 -6.56
N GLU A 32 7.50 -9.53 -6.55
CA GLU A 32 6.76 -10.29 -5.54
C GLU A 32 7.33 -10.20 -4.13
N PHE A 33 8.65 -9.99 -3.99
CA PHE A 33 9.27 -9.97 -2.66
C PHE A 33 8.75 -8.81 -1.80
N ALA A 34 8.60 -7.62 -2.39
CA ALA A 34 8.08 -6.47 -1.66
C ALA A 34 6.64 -6.72 -1.20
N LYS A 35 5.81 -7.29 -2.07
CA LYS A 35 4.44 -7.66 -1.71
C LYS A 35 4.44 -8.72 -0.61
N PHE A 36 5.31 -9.71 -0.72
CA PHE A 36 5.44 -10.76 0.29
C PHE A 36 5.81 -10.18 1.66
N LEU A 37 6.75 -9.23 1.71
CA LEU A 37 7.12 -8.58 2.97
C LEU A 37 5.92 -7.87 3.59
N LEU A 38 5.13 -7.16 2.79
CA LEU A 38 3.96 -6.44 3.29
C LEU A 38 2.89 -7.39 3.80
N THR A 39 2.56 -8.42 3.02
CA THR A 39 1.54 -9.39 3.45
C THR A 39 1.96 -10.10 4.73
N SER A 40 3.24 -10.47 4.84
CA SER A 40 3.77 -11.11 6.05
C SER A 40 3.73 -10.17 7.25
N THR A 41 4.02 -8.88 7.03
CA THR A 41 3.98 -7.87 8.10
C THR A 41 2.56 -7.73 8.66
N PHE A 42 1.58 -7.60 7.79
CA PHE A 42 0.20 -7.43 8.25
C PHE A 42 -0.33 -8.70 8.92
N ASP A 43 0.02 -9.87 8.40
CA ASP A 43 -0.32 -11.13 9.08
C ASP A 43 0.26 -11.15 10.49
N ALA A 44 1.52 -10.74 10.64
CA ALA A 44 2.20 -10.78 11.95
C ALA A 44 1.53 -9.88 12.98
N VAL A 45 0.95 -8.76 12.56
CA VAL A 45 0.26 -7.84 13.47
C VAL A 45 -1.23 -8.15 13.63
N GLY A 46 -1.70 -9.25 13.03
CA GLY A 46 -3.07 -9.72 13.20
C GLY A 46 -4.10 -9.14 12.25
N SER A 47 -3.69 -8.43 11.21
CA SER A 47 -4.59 -7.89 10.20
C SER A 47 -5.09 -8.99 9.27
N ARG A 48 -6.21 -8.73 8.61
CA ARG A 48 -6.70 -9.58 7.54
C ARG A 48 -6.15 -9.05 6.23
N VAL A 49 -5.26 -9.81 5.60
CA VAL A 49 -4.62 -9.41 4.36
C VAL A 49 -5.50 -9.80 3.17
N ILE A 50 -5.77 -8.84 2.31
CA ILE A 50 -6.41 -9.07 1.01
C ILE A 50 -5.30 -8.94 -0.02
N ASP A 51 -4.77 -10.08 -0.49
CA ASP A 51 -3.69 -10.11 -1.46
C ASP A 51 -4.28 -9.92 -2.85
N CYS A 52 -4.19 -8.72 -3.39
CA CYS A 52 -4.71 -8.40 -4.71
C CYS A 52 -3.78 -8.87 -5.83
N GLY A 53 -2.54 -9.25 -5.50
CA GLY A 53 -1.60 -9.81 -6.46
C GLY A 53 -0.61 -8.81 -7.02
N ILE A 54 0.08 -9.24 -8.06
CA ILE A 54 1.10 -8.44 -8.73
C ILE A 54 0.57 -7.97 -10.09
N ASN A 55 1.24 -6.96 -10.66
CA ASN A 55 0.93 -6.44 -12.00
C ASN A 55 -0.54 -6.05 -12.14
N ARG A 56 -1.08 -5.33 -11.14
CA ARG A 56 -2.48 -4.96 -11.09
C ARG A 56 -2.74 -3.53 -11.56
N ASP A 57 -3.88 -3.34 -12.19
CA ASP A 57 -4.36 -2.01 -12.60
C ASP A 57 -5.17 -1.35 -11.48
N PRO A 58 -5.24 0.00 -11.46
CA PRO A 58 -6.04 0.70 -10.45
C PRO A 58 -7.50 0.25 -10.42
N GLU A 59 -8.09 -0.01 -11.58
CA GLU A 59 -9.48 -0.45 -11.69
C GLU A 59 -9.73 -1.76 -10.95
N ASP A 60 -8.81 -2.73 -11.08
CA ASP A 60 -8.89 -4.01 -10.39
C ASP A 60 -8.81 -3.82 -8.87
N ILE A 61 -7.90 -2.96 -8.44
CA ILE A 61 -7.68 -2.70 -7.01
C ILE A 61 -8.93 -2.08 -6.38
N VAL A 62 -9.53 -1.11 -7.05
CA VAL A 62 -10.74 -0.46 -6.55
C VAL A 62 -11.90 -1.45 -6.46
N LYS A 63 -12.03 -2.32 -7.46
CA LYS A 63 -13.07 -3.34 -7.45
C LYS A 63 -12.93 -4.27 -6.26
N VAL A 64 -11.72 -4.76 -6.00
CA VAL A 64 -11.46 -5.65 -4.88
C VAL A 64 -11.66 -4.92 -3.55
N ALA A 65 -11.22 -3.66 -3.44
CA ALA A 65 -11.41 -2.86 -2.24
C ALA A 65 -12.90 -2.69 -1.92
N LEU A 66 -13.70 -2.42 -2.94
CA LEU A 66 -15.14 -2.26 -2.78
C LEU A 66 -15.82 -3.57 -2.36
N GLU A 67 -15.49 -4.67 -3.03
CA GLU A 67 -16.09 -5.98 -2.76
C GLU A 67 -15.73 -6.53 -1.39
N THR A 68 -14.53 -6.25 -0.91
CA THR A 68 -14.04 -6.80 0.37
C THR A 68 -14.26 -5.86 1.55
N GLY A 69 -14.53 -4.58 1.30
CA GLY A 69 -14.62 -3.60 2.37
C GLY A 69 -13.27 -3.30 3.02
N ALA A 70 -12.21 -3.20 2.20
CA ALA A 70 -10.86 -2.94 2.71
C ALA A 70 -10.82 -1.66 3.54
N ASP A 71 -10.06 -1.69 4.64
CA ASP A 71 -9.87 -0.54 5.54
C ASP A 71 -8.71 0.35 5.10
N ALA A 72 -7.77 -0.19 4.36
CA ALA A 72 -6.63 0.54 3.81
C ALA A 72 -6.12 -0.16 2.55
N VAL A 73 -5.47 0.60 1.68
CA VAL A 73 -4.87 0.08 0.44
C VAL A 73 -3.37 0.38 0.47
N VAL A 74 -2.56 -0.65 0.30
CA VAL A 74 -1.09 -0.54 0.30
C VAL A 74 -0.57 -1.03 -1.04
N ILE A 75 0.16 -0.18 -1.74
CA ILE A 75 0.65 -0.45 -3.09
C ILE A 75 2.17 -0.44 -3.09
N THR A 76 2.79 -1.45 -3.71
CA THR A 76 4.22 -1.43 -4.00
C THR A 76 4.41 -1.13 -5.49
N THR A 77 5.42 -0.33 -5.81
CA THR A 77 5.70 0.03 -7.20
C THR A 77 7.20 0.20 -7.42
N HIS A 78 7.72 -0.34 -8.52
CA HIS A 78 9.15 -0.30 -8.86
C HIS A 78 9.39 -0.04 -10.35
N ASN A 79 8.33 0.24 -11.11
CA ASN A 79 8.41 0.30 -12.58
C ASN A 79 8.24 1.70 -13.17
N GLY A 80 8.46 2.74 -12.34
CA GLY A 80 8.51 4.12 -12.84
C GLY A 80 7.15 4.73 -13.15
N VAL A 81 6.07 4.23 -12.56
CA VAL A 81 4.72 4.72 -12.85
C VAL A 81 3.99 5.22 -11.60
N ALA A 82 4.73 5.55 -10.54
CA ALA A 82 4.12 5.84 -9.25
C ALA A 82 3.07 6.94 -9.31
N ARG A 83 3.37 8.09 -9.94
CA ARG A 83 2.44 9.22 -9.99
C ARG A 83 1.21 8.93 -10.84
N SER A 84 1.41 8.43 -12.05
CA SER A 84 0.29 8.13 -12.94
C SER A 84 -0.61 7.04 -12.37
N PHE A 85 -0.02 6.02 -11.75
CA PHE A 85 -0.78 4.96 -11.10
C PHE A 85 -1.57 5.52 -9.91
N GLY A 86 -0.93 6.31 -9.05
CA GLY A 86 -1.60 6.92 -7.90
C GLY A 86 -2.74 7.84 -8.30
N THR A 87 -2.54 8.66 -9.32
CA THR A 87 -3.57 9.56 -9.84
C THR A 87 -4.79 8.77 -10.30
N LYS A 88 -4.56 7.75 -11.12
CA LYS A 88 -5.65 6.94 -11.65
C LYS A 88 -6.36 6.16 -10.55
N LEU A 89 -5.60 5.64 -9.59
CA LEU A 89 -6.17 4.91 -8.47
C LEU A 89 -7.14 5.79 -7.68
N LEU A 90 -6.73 7.03 -7.35
CA LEU A 90 -7.59 7.94 -6.60
C LEU A 90 -8.81 8.38 -7.39
N GLU A 91 -8.66 8.59 -8.71
CA GLU A 91 -9.80 8.90 -9.56
C GLU A 91 -10.82 7.76 -9.56
N ASP A 92 -10.35 6.52 -9.72
CA ASP A 92 -11.22 5.35 -9.73
C ASP A 92 -11.87 5.12 -8.36
N MET A 93 -11.14 5.36 -7.28
CA MET A 93 -11.69 5.28 -5.93
C MET A 93 -12.79 6.31 -5.71
N GLN A 94 -12.57 7.53 -6.20
CA GLN A 94 -13.56 8.60 -6.07
C GLN A 94 -14.85 8.26 -6.84
N GLU A 95 -14.72 7.74 -8.05
CA GLU A 95 -15.89 7.31 -8.84
C GLU A 95 -16.65 6.19 -8.16
N ALA A 96 -15.95 5.25 -7.54
CA ALA A 96 -16.57 4.12 -6.85
C ALA A 96 -17.01 4.45 -5.43
N LYS A 97 -16.72 5.68 -4.96
CA LYS A 97 -17.02 6.14 -3.59
C LYS A 97 -16.32 5.31 -2.52
N VAL A 98 -15.10 4.87 -2.82
CA VAL A 98 -14.22 4.18 -1.87
C VAL A 98 -13.32 5.22 -1.23
N ALA A 99 -13.48 5.45 0.07
CA ALA A 99 -12.75 6.50 0.80
C ALA A 99 -11.95 5.87 1.94
N VAL A 100 -10.82 5.24 1.59
CA VAL A 100 -9.92 4.64 2.57
C VAL A 100 -8.51 5.17 2.34
N PRO A 101 -7.65 5.15 3.38
CA PRO A 101 -6.28 5.63 3.22
C PRO A 101 -5.48 4.76 2.24
N VAL A 102 -4.65 5.41 1.44
CA VAL A 102 -3.79 4.76 0.44
C VAL A 102 -2.34 5.04 0.81
N PHE A 103 -1.54 3.99 0.82
CA PHE A 103 -0.11 4.04 1.12
C PHE A 103 0.66 3.46 -0.07
N MET A 104 1.77 4.06 -0.42
CA MET A 104 2.59 3.59 -1.54
C MET A 104 4.06 3.52 -1.11
N GLY A 105 4.70 2.42 -1.48
CA GLY A 105 6.11 2.20 -1.18
C GLY A 105 6.84 1.59 -2.35
N GLY A 106 8.15 1.43 -2.21
CA GLY A 106 9.03 0.94 -3.25
C GLY A 106 9.84 2.07 -3.86
N VAL A 107 9.97 2.08 -5.18
CA VAL A 107 10.67 3.14 -5.91
C VAL A 107 9.64 4.15 -6.41
N LEU A 108 9.54 5.28 -5.70
CA LEU A 108 8.50 6.28 -5.96
C LEU A 108 8.98 7.34 -6.92
N ASN A 109 9.10 6.95 -8.19
CA ASN A 109 9.52 7.83 -9.26
C ASN A 109 8.68 7.61 -10.51
N GLU A 110 8.90 8.44 -11.51
CA GLU A 110 8.23 8.33 -12.79
C GLU A 110 9.10 8.89 -13.89
N ASP A 111 9.05 8.24 -15.06
CA ASP A 111 9.71 8.74 -16.26
C ASP A 111 8.88 9.90 -16.82
N ILE A 112 9.51 11.06 -16.90
CA ILE A 112 8.86 12.28 -17.39
C ILE A 112 9.60 12.73 -18.66
N ASP A 113 8.85 13.09 -19.67
CA ASP A 113 9.41 13.60 -20.93
C ASP A 113 10.34 14.79 -20.66
N GLY A 114 11.52 14.73 -21.27
CA GLY A 114 12.54 15.77 -21.11
C GLY A 114 13.50 15.54 -19.96
N SER A 115 13.34 14.46 -19.20
CA SER A 115 14.26 14.07 -18.14
C SER A 115 15.02 12.81 -18.54
N ASP A 116 16.35 12.81 -18.37
CA ASP A 116 17.18 11.63 -18.67
C ASP A 116 17.10 10.56 -17.58
N ILE A 117 16.62 10.92 -16.37
CA ILE A 117 16.47 9.99 -15.26
C ILE A 117 15.06 10.09 -14.70
N PRO A 118 14.54 9.02 -14.05
CA PRO A 118 13.25 9.09 -13.39
C PRO A 118 13.23 10.16 -12.30
N VAL A 119 12.10 10.82 -12.15
CA VAL A 119 11.91 11.91 -11.20
C VAL A 119 11.21 11.37 -9.95
N ASP A 120 11.69 11.75 -8.76
CA ASP A 120 11.04 11.44 -7.49
C ASP A 120 9.69 12.16 -7.43
N VAL A 121 8.61 11.41 -7.22
CA VAL A 121 7.25 11.96 -7.22
C VAL A 121 6.56 11.85 -5.86
N ARG A 122 7.30 11.65 -4.78
CA ARG A 122 6.70 11.55 -3.43
C ARG A 122 5.88 12.78 -3.07
N GLY A 123 6.38 13.97 -3.40
CA GLY A 123 5.67 15.21 -3.15
C GLY A 123 4.34 15.26 -3.88
N ASP A 124 4.32 14.82 -5.14
CA ASP A 124 3.09 14.77 -5.94
C ASP A 124 2.10 13.78 -5.33
N LEU A 125 2.58 12.63 -4.85
CA LEU A 125 1.73 11.63 -4.21
C LEU A 125 1.11 12.17 -2.92
N HIS A 126 1.89 12.90 -2.12
CA HIS A 126 1.39 13.53 -0.91
C HIS A 126 0.29 14.55 -1.21
N GLN A 127 0.42 15.31 -2.28
CA GLN A 127 -0.60 16.26 -2.70
C GLN A 127 -1.90 15.57 -3.11
N LEU A 128 -1.81 14.35 -3.63
CA LEU A 128 -2.97 13.54 -3.97
C LEU A 128 -3.61 12.91 -2.72
N GLY A 129 -2.94 12.95 -1.58
CA GLY A 129 -3.43 12.32 -0.35
C GLY A 129 -2.92 10.89 -0.14
N ILE A 130 -1.93 10.47 -0.92
CA ILE A 130 -1.28 9.17 -0.76
C ILE A 130 -0.09 9.32 0.17
N GLU A 131 0.00 8.48 1.21
CA GLU A 131 1.13 8.50 2.12
C GLU A 131 2.24 7.61 1.62
N THR A 132 3.47 8.05 1.84
CA THR A 132 4.68 7.35 1.38
C THR A 132 5.62 7.14 2.58
N PRO A 133 5.29 6.21 3.48
CA PRO A 133 6.09 6.01 4.69
C PRO A 133 7.50 5.53 4.36
N ASP A 134 8.47 5.96 5.17
CA ASP A 134 9.89 5.63 4.96
C ASP A 134 10.27 4.25 5.49
N SER A 135 9.42 3.65 6.32
CA SER A 135 9.69 2.36 6.93
C SER A 135 8.39 1.60 7.16
N ILE A 136 8.52 0.29 7.39
CA ILE A 136 7.39 -0.55 7.75
C ILE A 136 6.76 -0.08 9.06
N ASP A 137 7.58 0.26 10.05
CA ASP A 137 7.08 0.74 11.35
C ASP A 137 6.29 2.02 11.20
N GLN A 138 6.78 2.96 10.40
CA GLN A 138 6.08 4.21 10.13
C GLN A 138 4.75 3.95 9.41
N MET A 139 4.73 3.02 8.47
CA MET A 139 3.52 2.63 7.76
C MET A 139 2.47 2.06 8.71
N LEU A 140 2.86 1.13 9.57
CA LEU A 140 1.96 0.52 10.54
C LEU A 140 1.37 1.56 11.48
N GLN A 141 2.20 2.48 11.95
CA GLN A 141 1.73 3.56 12.82
C GLN A 141 0.74 4.46 12.10
N SER A 142 1.04 4.86 10.88
CA SER A 142 0.15 5.72 10.09
C SER A 142 -1.20 5.06 9.82
N ILE A 143 -1.20 3.76 9.50
CA ILE A 143 -2.45 3.03 9.29
C ILE A 143 -3.25 2.99 10.58
N SER A 144 -2.61 2.69 11.72
CA SER A 144 -3.27 2.66 13.03
C SER A 144 -3.96 3.97 13.37
N GLU A 145 -3.34 5.08 13.02
CA GLU A 145 -3.87 6.42 13.30
C GLU A 145 -5.03 6.80 12.37
N ARG A 146 -5.04 6.28 11.13
CA ARG A 146 -5.99 6.70 10.10
C ARG A 146 -7.21 5.80 9.98
N VAL A 147 -7.13 4.53 10.40
CA VAL A 147 -8.30 3.65 10.31
C VAL A 147 -9.28 3.99 11.42
N SER A 148 -10.57 3.98 11.10
CA SER A 148 -11.61 4.23 12.08
C SER A 148 -11.68 3.10 13.11
N PRO A 149 -12.00 3.40 14.38
CA PRO A 149 -12.18 2.34 15.37
C PRO A 149 -13.22 1.33 14.92
N LEU A 150 -12.97 0.04 15.22
CA LEU A 150 -13.97 -1.00 14.95
C LEU A 150 -15.16 -0.77 15.90
N THR A 151 -16.36 -0.76 15.33
CA THR A 151 -17.58 -0.67 16.12
C THR A 151 -17.77 -1.99 16.89
N PRO A 152 -18.10 -1.92 18.18
CA PRO A 152 -18.35 -3.13 18.98
C PRO A 152 -19.50 -3.96 18.42
#